data_6343f0e5f00d6adab1505814e4d0ff4f
#
_entry.id   6343f0e5f00d6adab1505814e4d0ff4f
#
_cell.length_a   1.000
_cell.length_b   1.000
_cell.length_c   1.000
_cell.angle_alpha   90.00
_cell.angle_beta   90.00
_cell.angle_gamma   90.00
#
_symmetry.space_group_name_H-M   'P 1'
#
loop_
_entity.id
_entity.type
_entity.pdbx_description
1 polymer ?
#
loop_
_entity_poly.entity_id
_entity_poly.type
_entity_poly.pdbx_seq_one_letter_code
_entity_poly.pdbx_strand_id
1 'polypeptide(L)'
;MKKHFFKVIYVAFFFILFSCNKKKLTEVVEVPLPSAEEKITMGIPDDVEANDGLFQLEKLPFGYDALTPNLSAITLENHYSKHYLSYTNKLNEAIAGTNLENLTIEEVLAQLDTNNEDLKNNAGG
;
A
#
# COMPACT_ATOMS: atom_id res chain seq x y z
N MET A 1 -14.62 -54.74 26.96
CA MET A 1 -14.14 -53.32 26.91
C MET A 1 -13.49 -52.92 25.59
N LYS A 2 -12.65 -53.73 24.91
CA LYS A 2 -11.97 -53.37 23.63
C LYS A 2 -12.92 -53.09 22.46
N LYS A 3 -14.08 -53.79 22.34
CA LYS A 3 -15.02 -53.62 21.21
C LYS A 3 -15.77 -52.24 21.23
N HIS A 4 -16.00 -51.63 22.39
CA HIS A 4 -16.64 -50.35 22.48
C HIS A 4 -15.68 -49.20 22.20
N PHE A 5 -14.41 -49.35 22.54
CA PHE A 5 -13.36 -48.37 22.27
C PHE A 5 -13.17 -48.14 20.78
N PHE A 6 -13.13 -49.19 19.97
CA PHE A 6 -13.01 -49.10 18.51
C PHE A 6 -14.25 -48.43 17.87
N LYS A 7 -15.47 -48.70 18.39
CA LYS A 7 -16.69 -48.03 17.87
C LYS A 7 -16.67 -46.51 18.10
N VAL A 8 -16.18 -46.09 19.25
CA VAL A 8 -16.07 -44.64 19.57
C VAL A 8 -15.03 -43.96 18.65
N ILE A 9 -13.90 -44.62 18.34
CA ILE A 9 -12.90 -44.08 17.42
C ILE A 9 -13.46 -43.96 15.99
N TYR A 10 -14.24 -44.91 15.50
CA TYR A 10 -14.86 -44.83 14.18
C TYR A 10 -15.90 -43.72 14.08
N VAL A 11 -16.68 -43.50 15.12
CA VAL A 11 -17.67 -42.42 15.17
C VAL A 11 -16.97 -41.05 15.21
N ALA A 12 -15.90 -40.92 15.99
CA ALA A 12 -15.13 -39.68 16.06
C ALA A 12 -14.42 -39.37 14.70
N PHE A 13 -13.91 -40.39 14.01
CA PHE A 13 -13.27 -40.23 12.70
C PHE A 13 -14.28 -39.83 11.60
N PHE A 14 -15.53 -40.31 11.70
CA PHE A 14 -16.58 -39.96 10.74
C PHE A 14 -17.03 -38.48 10.86
N PHE A 15 -16.95 -37.89 12.04
CA PHE A 15 -17.29 -36.46 12.24
C PHE A 15 -16.22 -35.51 11.71
N ILE A 16 -14.95 -35.95 11.56
CA ILE A 16 -13.86 -35.11 11.03
C ILE A 16 -14.03 -34.88 9.52
N LEU A 17 -14.72 -35.76 8.80
CA LEU A 17 -14.89 -35.64 7.34
C LEU A 17 -15.98 -34.64 6.92
N PHE A 18 -16.80 -34.12 7.84
CA PHE A 18 -17.85 -33.15 7.53
C PHE A 18 -17.48 -31.69 7.76
N SER A 19 -16.23 -31.41 8.14
CA SER A 19 -15.78 -30.03 8.39
C SER A 19 -15.22 -29.31 7.15
N CYS A 20 -15.63 -29.69 5.95
CA CYS A 20 -15.44 -28.85 4.76
C CYS A 20 -16.61 -27.88 4.62
N ASN A 21 -16.61 -26.83 5.40
CA ASN A 21 -17.47 -25.70 5.18
C ASN A 21 -16.94 -24.91 3.97
N LYS A 22 -17.41 -25.28 2.78
CA LYS A 22 -17.18 -24.48 1.57
C LYS A 22 -17.90 -23.14 1.80
N LYS A 23 -17.16 -22.13 2.26
CA LYS A 23 -17.60 -20.75 2.09
C LYS A 23 -17.82 -20.56 0.59
N LYS A 24 -19.09 -20.51 0.19
CA LYS A 24 -19.44 -20.04 -1.14
C LYS A 24 -18.89 -18.62 -1.30
N LEU A 25 -17.82 -18.48 -2.03
CA LEU A 25 -17.42 -17.20 -2.63
C LEU A 25 -18.43 -16.90 -3.75
N THR A 26 -19.61 -16.46 -3.36
CA THR A 26 -20.68 -16.02 -4.26
C THR A 26 -21.25 -14.72 -3.72
N GLU A 27 -20.40 -13.75 -3.67
CA GLU A 27 -20.83 -12.40 -3.90
C GLU A 27 -19.82 -11.81 -4.89
N VAL A 28 -20.06 -12.05 -6.16
CA VAL A 28 -19.54 -11.19 -7.19
C VAL A 28 -20.27 -9.87 -6.95
N VAL A 29 -19.66 -9.00 -6.15
CA VAL A 29 -20.03 -7.60 -6.17
C VAL A 29 -19.71 -7.17 -7.59
N GLU A 30 -20.74 -7.09 -8.44
CA GLU A 30 -20.62 -6.34 -9.70
C GLU A 30 -20.26 -4.91 -9.29
N VAL A 31 -18.96 -4.64 -9.30
CA VAL A 31 -18.49 -3.26 -9.26
C VAL A 31 -19.06 -2.66 -10.54
N PRO A 32 -19.97 -1.67 -10.47
CA PRO A 32 -20.46 -1.00 -11.65
C PRO A 32 -19.23 -0.56 -12.45
N LEU A 33 -19.13 -1.01 -13.71
CA LEU A 33 -18.17 -0.43 -14.64
C LEU A 33 -18.41 1.08 -14.61
N PRO A 34 -17.38 1.91 -14.35
CA PRO A 34 -17.56 3.35 -14.40
C PRO A 34 -18.22 3.68 -15.74
N SER A 35 -19.36 4.38 -15.67
CA SER A 35 -20.06 4.80 -16.87
C SER A 35 -19.08 5.59 -17.72
N ALA A 36 -19.07 5.36 -19.04
CA ALA A 36 -18.07 5.85 -19.99
C ALA A 36 -17.99 7.38 -20.13
N GLU A 37 -18.47 8.16 -19.15
CA GLU A 37 -18.58 9.61 -19.19
C GLU A 37 -18.02 10.35 -17.96
N GLU A 38 -17.38 9.67 -17.00
CA GLU A 38 -16.57 10.42 -16.06
C GLU A 38 -15.34 10.93 -16.80
N LYS A 39 -15.42 12.20 -17.21
CA LYS A 39 -14.26 12.93 -17.72
C LYS A 39 -13.24 13.00 -16.59
N ILE A 40 -12.29 12.08 -16.63
CA ILE A 40 -11.19 12.05 -15.66
C ILE A 40 -10.40 13.33 -15.90
N THR A 41 -10.58 14.31 -15.02
CA THR A 41 -9.76 15.52 -14.99
C THR A 41 -8.48 15.17 -14.23
N MET A 42 -7.37 15.09 -14.95
CA MET A 42 -6.05 14.92 -14.34
C MET A 42 -5.62 16.24 -13.68
N GLY A 43 -4.93 16.11 -12.54
CA GLY A 43 -4.27 17.23 -11.89
C GLY A 43 -3.03 17.71 -12.66
N ILE A 44 -2.38 18.72 -12.14
CA ILE A 44 -1.13 19.27 -12.65
C ILE A 44 -0.02 18.87 -11.65
N PRO A 45 1.11 18.28 -12.10
CA PRO A 45 2.19 17.89 -11.20
C PRO A 45 2.73 19.04 -10.33
N ASP A 46 2.76 20.25 -10.86
CA ASP A 46 3.26 21.42 -10.16
C ASP A 46 2.41 21.84 -8.95
N ASP A 47 1.14 21.43 -8.92
CA ASP A 47 0.22 21.73 -7.81
C ASP A 47 0.38 20.74 -6.63
N VAL A 48 1.22 19.72 -6.80
CA VAL A 48 1.46 18.72 -5.75
C VAL A 48 2.62 19.17 -4.87
N GLU A 49 2.32 19.41 -3.59
CA GLU A 49 3.30 19.87 -2.61
C GLU A 49 3.24 19.00 -1.36
N ALA A 50 4.42 18.72 -0.78
CA ALA A 50 4.49 18.06 0.52
C ALA A 50 4.09 19.03 1.63
N ASN A 51 3.67 18.47 2.77
CA ASN A 51 3.51 19.23 4.00
C ASN A 51 4.84 19.87 4.42
N ASP A 52 4.77 20.89 5.28
CA ASP A 52 5.96 21.51 5.86
C ASP A 52 6.89 20.46 6.47
N GLY A 53 8.15 20.48 6.07
CA GLY A 53 9.17 19.53 6.52
C GLY A 53 10.47 19.64 5.74
N LEU A 54 11.45 18.84 6.12
CA LEU A 54 12.79 18.86 5.51
C LEU A 54 12.74 18.39 4.06
N PHE A 55 11.98 17.34 3.77
CA PHE A 55 11.90 16.75 2.45
C PHE A 55 10.72 17.30 1.67
N GLN A 56 10.96 17.62 0.40
CA GLN A 56 9.96 18.05 -0.56
C GLN A 56 9.97 17.08 -1.75
N LEU A 57 8.88 17.08 -2.54
CA LEU A 57 8.85 16.27 -3.76
C LEU A 57 9.79 16.86 -4.82
N GLU A 58 10.54 15.99 -5.46
CA GLU A 58 11.24 16.37 -6.70
C GLU A 58 10.20 16.67 -7.78
N LYS A 59 10.26 17.86 -8.37
CA LYS A 59 9.28 18.29 -9.37
C LYS A 59 9.43 17.49 -10.68
N LEU A 60 8.31 17.03 -11.22
CA LEU A 60 8.31 16.40 -12.54
C LEU A 60 8.53 17.48 -13.61
N PRO A 61 9.52 17.31 -14.53
CA PRO A 61 9.77 18.24 -15.61
C PRO A 61 8.80 18.09 -16.80
N PHE A 62 7.72 17.31 -16.62
CA PHE A 62 6.73 16.97 -17.65
C PHE A 62 5.36 16.66 -17.04
N GLY A 63 4.31 16.73 -17.87
CA GLY A 63 2.95 16.36 -17.45
C GLY A 63 2.75 14.86 -17.31
N TYR A 64 1.68 14.46 -16.63
CA TYR A 64 1.37 13.05 -16.36
C TYR A 64 1.16 12.20 -17.62
N ASP A 65 0.82 12.81 -18.76
CA ASP A 65 0.57 12.14 -20.03
C ASP A 65 1.84 11.89 -20.88
N ALA A 66 2.97 12.47 -20.47
CA ALA A 66 4.21 12.46 -21.28
C ALA A 66 4.80 11.07 -21.52
N LEU A 67 4.48 10.09 -20.69
CA LEU A 67 4.98 8.72 -20.80
C LEU A 67 4.02 7.76 -21.52
N THR A 68 2.89 8.25 -22.01
CA THR A 68 1.94 7.43 -22.77
C THR A 68 2.53 7.03 -24.12
N PRO A 69 2.21 5.83 -24.64
CA PRO A 69 1.31 4.81 -24.10
C PRO A 69 1.98 3.82 -23.12
N ASN A 70 3.29 3.96 -22.85
CA ASN A 70 4.05 2.99 -22.03
C ASN A 70 3.60 3.00 -20.54
N LEU A 71 3.27 4.18 -20.04
CA LEU A 71 2.68 4.36 -18.71
C LEU A 71 1.46 5.27 -18.83
N SER A 72 0.33 4.85 -18.26
CA SER A 72 -0.88 5.67 -18.31
C SER A 72 -0.73 6.93 -17.45
N ALA A 73 -1.33 8.03 -17.89
CA ALA A 73 -1.31 9.29 -17.16
C ALA A 73 -1.90 9.16 -15.74
N ILE A 74 -2.99 8.40 -15.59
CA ILE A 74 -3.61 8.10 -14.28
C ILE A 74 -2.66 7.33 -13.37
N THR A 75 -1.90 6.39 -13.92
CA THR A 75 -0.91 5.63 -13.13
C THR A 75 0.19 6.55 -12.61
N LEU A 76 0.71 7.43 -13.47
CA LEU A 76 1.75 8.37 -13.08
C LEU A 76 1.21 9.40 -12.07
N GLU A 77 0.01 9.94 -12.28
CA GLU A 77 -0.63 10.85 -11.33
C GLU A 77 -0.79 10.20 -9.95
N ASN A 78 -1.36 8.98 -9.88
CA ASN A 78 -1.52 8.28 -8.61
C ASN A 78 -0.18 7.98 -7.92
N HIS A 79 0.83 7.61 -8.70
CA HIS A 79 2.17 7.36 -8.15
C HIS A 79 2.76 8.64 -7.55
N TYR A 80 2.73 9.74 -8.27
CA TYR A 80 3.33 11.00 -7.84
C TYR A 80 2.50 11.71 -6.77
N SER A 81 1.22 11.97 -7.04
CA SER A 81 0.36 12.81 -6.19
C SER A 81 -0.20 12.09 -4.95
N LYS A 82 -0.10 10.76 -4.88
CA LYS A 82 -0.59 9.98 -3.73
C LYS A 82 0.53 9.20 -3.05
N HIS A 83 1.22 8.31 -3.78
CA HIS A 83 2.21 7.43 -3.17
C HIS A 83 3.45 8.20 -2.75
N TYR A 84 4.13 8.87 -3.69
CA TYR A 84 5.35 9.64 -3.40
C TYR A 84 5.06 10.76 -2.38
N LEU A 85 3.98 11.51 -2.56
CA LEU A 85 3.56 12.53 -1.61
C LEU A 85 3.33 11.94 -0.20
N SER A 86 2.66 10.79 -0.10
CA SER A 86 2.40 10.14 1.19
C SER A 86 3.69 9.70 1.89
N TYR A 87 4.64 9.12 1.15
CA TYR A 87 5.94 8.74 1.72
C TYR A 87 6.73 9.94 2.21
N THR A 88 6.78 11.02 1.41
CA THR A 88 7.47 12.26 1.79
C THR A 88 6.88 12.86 3.07
N ASN A 89 5.56 13.00 3.15
CA ASN A 89 4.89 13.55 4.33
C ASN A 89 5.14 12.70 5.58
N LYS A 90 5.00 11.38 5.48
CA LYS A 90 5.24 10.47 6.59
C LYS A 90 6.71 10.42 7.02
N LEU A 91 7.66 10.55 6.07
CA LEU A 91 9.07 10.69 6.41
C LEU A 91 9.32 11.96 7.20
N ASN A 92 8.77 13.10 6.76
CA ASN A 92 8.87 14.36 7.49
C ASN A 92 8.31 14.23 8.92
N GLU A 93 7.16 13.58 9.08
CA GLU A 93 6.57 13.30 10.40
C GLU A 93 7.48 12.40 11.26
N ALA A 94 8.06 11.35 10.66
CA ALA A 94 8.88 10.38 11.38
C ALA A 94 10.23 10.94 11.88
N ILE A 95 10.79 11.94 11.18
CA ILE A 95 12.07 12.56 11.56
C ILE A 95 11.91 13.82 12.42
N ALA A 96 10.73 14.42 12.45
CA ALA A 96 10.48 15.66 13.18
C ALA A 96 10.85 15.54 14.67
N GLY A 97 11.64 16.48 15.19
CA GLY A 97 12.11 16.49 16.56
C GLY A 97 13.14 15.40 16.91
N THR A 98 13.66 14.67 15.92
CA THR A 98 14.72 13.66 16.10
C THR A 98 16.09 14.21 15.68
N ASN A 99 17.15 13.43 15.93
CA ASN A 99 18.50 13.74 15.42
C ASN A 99 18.63 13.62 13.89
N LEU A 100 17.60 13.15 13.22
CA LEU A 100 17.56 13.00 11.76
C LEU A 100 16.98 14.22 11.03
N GLU A 101 16.37 15.16 11.76
CA GLU A 101 15.62 16.30 11.21
C GLU A 101 16.42 17.24 10.29
N ASN A 102 17.76 17.22 10.38
CA ASN A 102 18.63 18.09 9.59
C ASN A 102 19.59 17.32 8.67
N LEU A 103 19.31 16.04 8.44
CA LEU A 103 20.15 15.16 7.63
C LEU A 103 19.63 15.05 6.20
N THR A 104 20.53 14.79 5.24
CA THR A 104 20.14 14.42 3.87
C THR A 104 19.47 13.04 3.87
N ILE A 105 18.76 12.70 2.79
CA ILE A 105 18.10 11.40 2.68
C ILE A 105 19.12 10.25 2.73
N GLU A 106 20.30 10.41 2.14
CA GLU A 106 21.38 9.43 2.19
C GLU A 106 21.89 9.22 3.62
N GLU A 107 22.01 10.29 4.41
CA GLU A 107 22.43 10.23 5.80
C GLU A 107 21.35 9.59 6.68
N VAL A 108 20.06 9.87 6.42
CA VAL A 108 18.93 9.20 7.07
C VAL A 108 18.96 7.70 6.78
N LEU A 109 19.12 7.31 5.51
CA LEU A 109 19.20 5.92 5.10
C LEU A 109 20.42 5.20 5.69
N ALA A 110 21.56 5.88 5.81
CA ALA A 110 22.78 5.31 6.43
C ALA A 110 22.63 5.05 7.93
N GLN A 111 21.75 5.77 8.60
CA GLN A 111 21.48 5.64 10.05
C GLN A 111 20.15 4.94 10.34
N LEU A 112 19.57 4.29 9.35
CA LEU A 112 18.23 3.69 9.42
C LEU A 112 18.18 2.58 10.48
N ASP A 113 17.36 2.76 11.52
CA ASP A 113 16.97 1.66 12.40
C ASP A 113 15.89 0.82 11.71
N THR A 114 16.27 -0.37 11.28
CA THR A 114 15.36 -1.32 10.60
C THR A 114 14.22 -1.83 11.48
N ASN A 115 14.30 -1.63 12.81
CA ASN A 115 13.21 -1.94 13.75
C ASN A 115 12.15 -0.81 13.80
N ASN A 116 12.51 0.39 13.35
CA ASN A 116 11.56 1.47 13.17
C ASN A 116 10.88 1.31 11.78
N GLU A 117 9.72 0.66 11.77
CA GLU A 117 9.01 0.35 10.53
C GLU A 117 8.55 1.60 9.79
N ASP A 118 8.12 2.64 10.50
CA ASP A 118 7.69 3.89 9.89
C ASP A 118 8.85 4.58 9.17
N LEU A 119 9.99 4.72 9.83
CA LEU A 119 11.18 5.31 9.21
C LEU A 119 11.68 4.46 8.03
N LYS A 120 11.77 3.13 8.20
CA LYS A 120 12.21 2.21 7.15
C LYS A 120 11.32 2.29 5.90
N ASN A 121 10.02 2.25 6.09
CA ASN A 121 9.07 2.22 4.98
C ASN A 121 9.00 3.57 4.25
N ASN A 122 9.07 4.68 4.98
CA ASN A 122 8.88 6.00 4.42
C ASN A 122 10.17 6.63 3.88
N ALA A 123 11.35 6.28 4.41
CA ALA A 123 12.63 6.68 3.84
C ALA A 123 13.06 5.82 2.64
N GLY A 124 12.56 4.59 2.57
CA GLY A 124 12.87 3.64 1.49
C GLY A 124 11.87 3.65 0.32
N GLY A 125 10.70 4.23 0.51
CA GLY A 125 9.63 4.34 -0.51
C GLY A 125 9.77 5.58 -1.34
#